data_165ae8171f3f2872daa6ffd4a5a2ca1a
#
_entry.id   165ae8171f3f2872daa6ffd4a5a2ca1a
#
_cell.length_a   1.000
_cell.length_b   1.000
_cell.length_c   1.000
_cell.angle_alpha   90.00
_cell.angle_beta   90.00
_cell.angle_gamma   90.00
#
_symmetry.space_group_name_H-M   'P 1'
#
loop_
_entity.id
_entity.type
_entity.pdbx_description
1 polymer ?
#
loop_
_entity_poly.entity_id
_entity_poly.type
_entity_poly.pdbx_seq_one_letter_code
_entity_poly.pdbx_strand_id
1 'polypeptide(L)'
;MSDPHTTPPVSPPVSPDDVTRAVRLAVGTLREGGGPDVDWGVKAHGLEWTCWETGEHLADDLFAYAAQLGPQHPPQDTEVPFLWYRHRPEGPANVTFADRGAGVPGLLQVLESCGALLTGMVATTPPTVRAHHVWGASDPEGFAAMGIVETLVHTYDIAHGLGIGDRWDPPADLCARVLHRLFPDAPTDTDPWPTLLWATGRGELPGHPRRTEWRWYGAPRV
;
A
#
# COMPACT_ATOMS: atom_id res chain seq x y z
N MET A 1 41.81 -10.32 8.62
CA MET A 1 41.52 -10.63 7.22
C MET A 1 40.04 -10.92 7.15
N SER A 2 39.25 -9.92 6.81
CA SER A 2 37.80 -10.06 6.67
C SER A 2 37.52 -10.58 5.26
N ASP A 3 36.70 -11.60 5.16
CA ASP A 3 36.30 -12.26 3.89
C ASP A 3 35.45 -11.28 3.06
N PRO A 4 35.84 -10.93 1.81
CA PRO A 4 35.16 -9.89 1.03
C PRO A 4 33.96 -10.42 0.20
N HIS A 5 33.45 -11.61 0.44
CA HIS A 5 32.40 -12.24 -0.38
C HIS A 5 31.14 -12.67 0.39
N THR A 6 30.72 -11.91 1.38
CA THR A 6 29.36 -12.11 1.90
C THR A 6 28.40 -11.29 1.03
N THR A 7 27.84 -11.92 0.00
CA THR A 7 26.67 -11.37 -0.73
C THR A 7 25.60 -11.07 0.34
N PRO A 8 25.05 -9.86 0.39
CA PRO A 8 23.98 -9.56 1.33
C PRO A 8 22.84 -10.56 1.14
N PRO A 9 22.19 -11.01 2.21
CA PRO A 9 21.09 -11.95 2.08
C PRO A 9 20.01 -11.35 1.19
N VAL A 10 19.65 -12.08 0.14
CA VAL A 10 18.55 -11.67 -0.76
C VAL A 10 17.29 -11.63 0.11
N SER A 11 16.62 -10.48 0.15
CA SER A 11 15.33 -10.36 0.85
C SER A 11 14.36 -11.42 0.31
N PRO A 12 13.66 -12.15 1.17
CA PRO A 12 12.67 -13.11 0.70
C PRO A 12 11.58 -12.39 -0.12
N PRO A 13 11.00 -13.06 -1.12
CA PRO A 13 9.92 -12.49 -1.92
C PRO A 13 8.73 -12.09 -1.06
N VAL A 14 7.96 -11.11 -1.53
CA VAL A 14 6.72 -10.66 -0.89
C VAL A 14 5.66 -11.75 -1.04
N SER A 15 4.99 -12.08 0.06
CA SER A 15 4.02 -13.18 0.14
C SER A 15 2.58 -12.69 0.39
N PRO A 16 1.56 -13.54 0.14
CA PRO A 16 0.18 -13.25 0.54
C PRO A 16 0.02 -12.96 2.04
N ASP A 17 0.80 -13.66 2.89
CA ASP A 17 0.78 -13.46 4.34
C ASP A 17 1.28 -12.08 4.73
N ASP A 18 2.16 -11.48 3.95
CA ASP A 18 2.65 -10.11 4.18
C ASP A 18 1.54 -9.08 3.93
N VAL A 19 0.68 -9.29 2.94
CA VAL A 19 -0.52 -8.45 2.72
C VAL A 19 -1.44 -8.54 3.92
N THR A 20 -1.75 -9.76 4.37
CA THR A 20 -2.57 -10.00 5.57
C THR A 20 -1.97 -9.32 6.80
N ARG A 21 -0.66 -9.43 6.99
CA ARG A 21 0.07 -8.80 8.11
C ARG A 21 -0.02 -7.28 8.06
N ALA A 22 0.22 -6.66 6.89
CA ALA A 22 0.14 -5.22 6.72
C ALA A 22 -1.25 -4.68 7.06
N VAL A 23 -2.30 -5.28 6.48
CA VAL A 23 -3.70 -4.88 6.71
C VAL A 23 -4.11 -5.04 8.17
N ARG A 24 -3.73 -6.14 8.83
CA ARG A 24 -4.04 -6.34 10.26
C ARG A 24 -3.38 -5.30 11.16
N LEU A 25 -2.11 -4.96 10.88
CA LEU A 25 -1.41 -3.91 11.62
C LEU A 25 -2.08 -2.55 11.43
N ALA A 26 -2.39 -2.18 10.19
CA ALA A 26 -3.08 -0.94 9.86
C ALA A 26 -4.42 -0.83 10.58
N VAL A 27 -5.28 -1.84 10.41
CA VAL A 27 -6.62 -1.87 11.03
C VAL A 27 -6.53 -1.87 12.56
N GLY A 28 -5.57 -2.58 13.16
CA GLY A 28 -5.33 -2.57 14.60
C GLY A 28 -5.01 -1.16 15.10
N THR A 29 -4.03 -0.50 14.49
CA THR A 29 -3.62 0.87 14.85
C THR A 29 -4.77 1.87 14.68
N LEU A 30 -5.48 1.83 13.56
CA LEU A 30 -6.57 2.74 13.25
C LEU A 30 -7.80 2.51 14.18
N ARG A 31 -8.07 1.26 14.55
CA ARG A 31 -9.16 0.91 15.48
C ARG A 31 -8.88 1.41 16.91
N GLU A 32 -7.65 1.25 17.39
CA GLU A 32 -7.24 1.67 18.72
C GLU A 32 -7.11 3.19 18.85
N GLY A 33 -6.68 3.87 17.78
CA GLY A 33 -6.45 5.31 17.77
C GLY A 33 -7.63 6.14 17.27
N GLY A 34 -8.51 5.56 16.45
CA GLY A 34 -9.66 6.22 15.83
C GLY A 34 -10.98 5.98 16.56
N GLY A 35 -11.01 6.20 17.88
CA GLY A 35 -12.22 6.01 18.71
C GLY A 35 -13.45 6.79 18.20
N PRO A 36 -14.64 6.54 18.78
CA PRO A 36 -15.91 7.07 18.26
C PRO A 36 -15.99 8.61 18.26
N ASP A 37 -15.18 9.26 19.10
CA ASP A 37 -15.16 10.72 19.24
C ASP A 37 -14.11 11.38 18.31
N VAL A 38 -13.39 10.61 17.52
CA VAL A 38 -12.35 11.12 16.59
C VAL A 38 -12.98 11.48 15.24
N ASP A 39 -12.75 12.73 14.82
CA ASP A 39 -13.25 13.23 13.54
C ASP A 39 -12.41 12.72 12.36
N TRP A 40 -12.91 11.75 11.63
CA TRP A 40 -12.30 11.23 10.39
C TRP A 40 -12.53 12.15 9.17
N GLY A 41 -13.26 13.25 9.35
CA GLY A 41 -13.42 14.31 8.35
C GLY A 41 -12.22 15.25 8.25
N VAL A 42 -11.24 15.17 9.18
CA VAL A 42 -10.00 15.94 9.09
C VAL A 42 -9.14 15.46 7.93
N LYS A 43 -8.28 16.32 7.40
CA LYS A 43 -7.35 15.95 6.32
C LYS A 43 -6.32 14.93 6.81
N ALA A 44 -6.05 13.94 5.98
CA ALA A 44 -4.91 13.05 6.15
C ALA A 44 -3.60 13.85 5.90
N HIS A 45 -2.53 13.43 6.54
CA HIS A 45 -1.25 14.13 6.48
C HIS A 45 -0.70 14.20 5.05
N GLY A 46 -0.39 15.41 4.60
CA GLY A 46 0.19 15.62 3.27
C GLY A 46 -0.78 15.46 2.09
N LEU A 47 -2.07 15.21 2.33
CA LEU A 47 -3.09 15.00 1.32
C LEU A 47 -4.19 16.07 1.38
N GLU A 48 -4.88 16.27 0.25
CA GLU A 48 -6.12 17.07 0.19
C GLU A 48 -7.36 16.25 0.60
N TRP A 49 -7.20 14.95 0.77
CA TRP A 49 -8.25 14.01 1.16
C TRP A 49 -8.41 13.95 2.68
N THR A 50 -9.62 13.68 3.11
CA THR A 50 -9.88 13.41 4.54
C THR A 50 -9.34 12.04 4.94
N CYS A 51 -9.17 11.81 6.25
CA CYS A 51 -8.79 10.49 6.76
C CYS A 51 -9.79 9.41 6.34
N TRP A 52 -11.08 9.73 6.29
CA TRP A 52 -12.11 8.82 5.78
C TRP A 52 -11.90 8.50 4.29
N GLU A 53 -11.75 9.53 3.44
CA GLU A 53 -11.52 9.36 2.00
C GLU A 53 -10.22 8.59 1.72
N THR A 54 -9.18 8.82 2.51
CA THR A 54 -7.92 8.08 2.39
C THR A 54 -8.10 6.61 2.79
N GLY A 55 -8.91 6.32 3.81
CA GLY A 55 -9.25 4.94 4.19
C GLY A 55 -10.08 4.21 3.13
N GLU A 56 -11.03 4.91 2.50
CA GLU A 56 -11.79 4.38 1.36
C GLU A 56 -10.88 4.12 0.15
N HIS A 57 -9.98 5.06 -0.15
CA HIS A 57 -9.03 4.90 -1.26
C HIS A 57 -8.07 3.73 -1.03
N LEU A 58 -7.52 3.60 0.18
CA LEU A 58 -6.70 2.44 0.53
C LEU A 58 -7.44 1.11 0.33
N ALA A 59 -8.70 1.03 0.75
CA ALA A 59 -9.50 -0.17 0.52
C ALA A 59 -9.76 -0.43 -0.96
N ASP A 60 -9.98 0.64 -1.73
CA ASP A 60 -10.19 0.58 -3.18
C ASP A 60 -8.94 0.11 -3.93
N ASP A 61 -7.73 0.57 -3.55
CA ASP A 61 -6.48 0.10 -4.14
C ASP A 61 -6.31 -1.41 -3.95
N LEU A 62 -6.56 -1.92 -2.73
CA LEU A 62 -6.47 -3.36 -2.46
C LEU A 62 -7.51 -4.15 -3.28
N PHE A 63 -8.73 -3.61 -3.42
CA PHE A 63 -9.77 -4.20 -4.28
C PHE A 63 -9.36 -4.16 -5.75
N ALA A 64 -8.89 -3.02 -6.26
CA ALA A 64 -8.50 -2.84 -7.65
C ALA A 64 -7.36 -3.78 -8.04
N TYR A 65 -6.35 -3.94 -7.18
CA TYR A 65 -5.26 -4.89 -7.40
C TYR A 65 -5.73 -6.34 -7.42
N ALA A 66 -6.64 -6.71 -6.52
CA ALA A 66 -7.26 -8.03 -6.53
C ALA A 66 -8.08 -8.26 -7.82
N ALA A 67 -8.90 -7.27 -8.18
CA ALA A 67 -9.77 -7.32 -9.35
C ALA A 67 -8.97 -7.38 -10.67
N GLN A 68 -7.82 -6.69 -10.73
CA GLN A 68 -6.95 -6.70 -11.91
C GLN A 68 -6.34 -8.07 -12.18
N LEU A 69 -6.10 -8.88 -11.14
CA LEU A 69 -5.66 -10.27 -11.25
C LEU A 69 -6.80 -11.25 -11.54
N GLY A 70 -8.07 -10.83 -11.40
CA GLY A 70 -9.25 -11.71 -11.40
C GLY A 70 -9.63 -12.35 -12.74
N PRO A 71 -9.52 -11.69 -13.90
CA PRO A 71 -9.90 -12.29 -15.19
C PRO A 71 -9.05 -13.54 -15.52
N GLN A 72 -9.64 -14.51 -16.20
CA GLN A 72 -8.90 -15.69 -16.69
C GLN A 72 -7.68 -15.30 -17.54
N HIS A 73 -7.80 -14.19 -18.27
CA HIS A 73 -6.72 -13.55 -19.05
C HIS A 73 -6.67 -12.07 -18.66
N PRO A 74 -5.92 -11.70 -17.60
CA PRO A 74 -5.86 -10.32 -17.18
C PRO A 74 -5.32 -9.41 -18.30
N PRO A 75 -5.91 -8.24 -18.53
CA PRO A 75 -5.38 -7.28 -19.49
C PRO A 75 -4.01 -6.79 -19.00
N GLN A 76 -3.09 -6.56 -19.94
CA GLN A 76 -1.72 -6.11 -19.63
C GLN A 76 -1.45 -4.64 -20.02
N ASP A 77 -2.39 -4.01 -20.70
CA ASP A 77 -2.29 -2.65 -21.25
C ASP A 77 -3.45 -1.73 -20.84
N THR A 78 -4.43 -2.26 -20.12
CA THR A 78 -5.57 -1.50 -19.61
C THR A 78 -6.07 -2.06 -18.29
N GLU A 79 -6.80 -1.27 -17.55
CA GLU A 79 -7.48 -1.71 -16.32
C GLU A 79 -8.72 -2.54 -16.65
N VAL A 80 -9.13 -3.39 -15.72
CA VAL A 80 -10.46 -4.01 -15.75
C VAL A 80 -11.50 -2.88 -15.73
N PRO A 81 -12.50 -2.88 -16.66
CA PRO A 81 -13.31 -1.71 -16.93
C PRO A 81 -14.40 -1.46 -15.88
N PHE A 82 -14.01 -1.27 -14.65
CA PHE A 82 -14.90 -0.79 -13.59
C PHE A 82 -15.24 0.68 -13.80
N LEU A 83 -16.37 1.12 -13.26
CA LEU A 83 -16.73 2.54 -13.23
C LEU A 83 -16.08 3.19 -12.01
N TRP A 84 -15.32 4.23 -12.28
CA TRP A 84 -14.68 5.06 -11.24
C TRP A 84 -15.58 6.25 -10.91
N TYR A 85 -15.75 6.53 -9.64
CA TYR A 85 -16.58 7.60 -9.14
C TYR A 85 -15.83 8.47 -8.13
N ARG A 86 -16.20 9.77 -8.05
CA ARG A 86 -15.71 10.71 -7.04
C ARG A 86 -16.88 11.30 -6.30
N HIS A 87 -16.84 11.30 -4.97
CA HIS A 87 -17.88 12.00 -4.18
C HIS A 87 -17.78 13.52 -4.28
N ARG A 88 -16.58 14.05 -4.53
CA ARG A 88 -16.30 15.47 -4.79
C ARG A 88 -15.15 15.62 -5.80
N PRO A 89 -15.03 16.76 -6.50
CA PRO A 89 -14.04 16.94 -7.57
C PRO A 89 -12.59 16.66 -7.14
N GLU A 90 -12.19 17.09 -5.95
CA GLU A 90 -10.83 16.92 -5.40
C GLU A 90 -10.64 15.61 -4.63
N GLY A 91 -11.70 14.82 -4.45
CA GLY A 91 -11.65 13.53 -3.76
C GLY A 91 -10.97 12.43 -4.60
N PRO A 92 -10.63 11.29 -4.01
CA PRO A 92 -10.13 10.16 -4.76
C PRO A 92 -11.20 9.63 -5.72
N ALA A 93 -10.75 9.08 -6.84
CA ALA A 93 -11.60 8.28 -7.72
C ALA A 93 -11.52 6.83 -7.24
N ASN A 94 -12.65 6.25 -6.90
CA ASN A 94 -12.74 4.89 -6.38
C ASN A 94 -13.82 4.09 -7.12
N VAL A 95 -13.69 2.80 -7.09
CA VAL A 95 -14.70 1.81 -7.48
C VAL A 95 -15.49 1.38 -6.25
N THR A 96 -14.82 1.31 -5.10
CA THR A 96 -15.37 0.80 -3.84
C THR A 96 -15.47 1.92 -2.81
N PHE A 97 -16.58 1.94 -2.05
CA PHE A 97 -16.84 2.90 -0.98
C PHE A 97 -17.39 2.19 0.25
N ALA A 98 -17.13 2.73 1.43
CA ALA A 98 -17.73 2.28 2.68
C ALA A 98 -19.08 2.98 2.93
N ASP A 99 -20.05 2.27 3.51
CA ASP A 99 -21.25 2.89 4.00
C ASP A 99 -20.93 3.80 5.20
N ARG A 100 -21.12 5.11 5.03
CA ARG A 100 -20.88 6.09 6.10
C ARG A 100 -21.75 5.86 7.32
N GLY A 101 -22.93 5.26 7.14
CA GLY A 101 -23.82 4.89 8.25
C GLY A 101 -23.24 3.81 9.16
N ALA A 102 -22.34 2.96 8.64
CA ALA A 102 -21.63 1.96 9.42
C ALA A 102 -20.44 2.54 10.23
N GLY A 103 -20.11 3.81 10.03
CA GLY A 103 -19.03 4.51 10.73
C GLY A 103 -17.65 3.90 10.50
N VAL A 104 -16.69 4.33 11.32
CA VAL A 104 -15.30 3.84 11.25
C VAL A 104 -15.18 2.32 11.36
N PRO A 105 -15.92 1.63 12.24
CA PRO A 105 -15.89 0.17 12.26
C PRO A 105 -16.25 -0.46 10.91
N GLY A 106 -17.23 0.10 10.19
CA GLY A 106 -17.61 -0.36 8.86
C GLY A 106 -16.52 -0.10 7.82
N LEU A 107 -15.90 1.08 7.82
CA LEU A 107 -14.77 1.40 6.96
C LEU A 107 -13.62 0.40 7.15
N LEU A 108 -13.26 0.11 8.41
CA LEU A 108 -12.19 -0.84 8.71
C LEU A 108 -12.55 -2.27 8.29
N GLN A 109 -13.83 -2.67 8.35
CA GLN A 109 -14.29 -3.96 7.82
C GLN A 109 -14.17 -4.03 6.28
N VAL A 110 -14.46 -2.94 5.58
CA VAL A 110 -14.26 -2.85 4.11
C VAL A 110 -12.77 -3.01 3.79
N LEU A 111 -11.89 -2.31 4.51
CA LEU A 111 -10.44 -2.44 4.35
C LEU A 111 -9.96 -3.89 4.60
N GLU A 112 -10.40 -4.53 5.69
CA GLU A 112 -10.09 -5.94 5.97
C GLU A 112 -10.56 -6.87 4.85
N SER A 113 -11.76 -6.63 4.30
CA SER A 113 -12.35 -7.43 3.24
C SER A 113 -11.56 -7.29 1.93
N CYS A 114 -11.21 -6.07 1.52
CA CYS A 114 -10.42 -5.81 0.31
C CYS A 114 -9.00 -6.39 0.45
N GLY A 115 -8.38 -6.29 1.63
CA GLY A 115 -7.10 -6.94 1.92
C GLY A 115 -7.17 -8.46 1.82
N ALA A 116 -8.24 -9.07 2.31
CA ALA A 116 -8.45 -10.52 2.19
C ALA A 116 -8.65 -10.96 0.73
N LEU A 117 -9.36 -10.16 -0.08
CA LEU A 117 -9.50 -10.39 -1.53
C LEU A 117 -8.13 -10.37 -2.21
N LEU A 118 -7.31 -9.34 -1.97
CA LEU A 118 -5.96 -9.27 -2.55
C LEU A 118 -5.10 -10.45 -2.11
N THR A 119 -5.10 -10.78 -0.81
CA THR A 119 -4.39 -11.95 -0.28
C THR A 119 -4.79 -13.23 -1.02
N GLY A 120 -6.10 -13.47 -1.19
CA GLY A 120 -6.62 -14.65 -1.88
C GLY A 120 -6.21 -14.69 -3.35
N MET A 121 -6.29 -13.56 -4.05
CA MET A 121 -5.89 -13.48 -5.47
C MET A 121 -4.38 -13.71 -5.63
N VAL A 122 -3.55 -13.11 -4.81
CA VAL A 122 -2.09 -13.32 -4.85
C VAL A 122 -1.73 -14.79 -4.56
N ALA A 123 -2.40 -15.41 -3.58
CA ALA A 123 -2.15 -16.81 -3.21
C ALA A 123 -2.54 -17.81 -4.30
N THR A 124 -3.54 -17.50 -5.12
CA THR A 124 -4.12 -18.46 -6.09
C THR A 124 -3.74 -18.16 -7.53
N THR A 125 -3.22 -16.98 -7.83
CA THR A 125 -2.80 -16.61 -9.18
C THR A 125 -1.40 -17.14 -9.48
N PRO A 126 -1.18 -17.86 -10.59
CA PRO A 126 0.14 -18.35 -10.97
C PRO A 126 1.17 -17.22 -11.12
N PRO A 127 2.42 -17.40 -10.68
CA PRO A 127 3.45 -16.33 -10.69
C PRO A 127 3.85 -15.87 -12.11
N THR A 128 3.47 -16.62 -13.13
CA THR A 128 3.69 -16.26 -14.54
C THR A 128 2.64 -15.32 -15.11
N VAL A 129 1.52 -15.12 -14.42
CA VAL A 129 0.46 -14.19 -14.82
C VAL A 129 1.02 -12.76 -14.78
N ARG A 130 0.59 -11.96 -15.74
CA ARG A 130 0.88 -10.52 -15.82
C ARG A 130 -0.43 -9.77 -15.99
N ALA A 131 -0.56 -8.67 -15.26
CA ALA A 131 -1.73 -7.80 -15.32
C ALA A 131 -1.29 -6.33 -15.36
N HIS A 132 -2.12 -5.47 -15.92
CA HIS A 132 -1.85 -4.06 -16.08
C HIS A 132 -1.73 -3.35 -14.72
N HIS A 133 -0.82 -2.39 -14.67
CA HIS A 133 -0.77 -1.29 -13.72
C HIS A 133 -0.28 -0.05 -14.47
N VAL A 134 -0.70 1.14 -14.08
CA VAL A 134 -0.38 2.41 -14.76
C VAL A 134 1.12 2.65 -14.95
N TRP A 135 1.96 2.05 -14.10
CA TRP A 135 3.43 2.13 -14.20
C TRP A 135 4.08 0.85 -14.77
N GLY A 136 3.31 0.05 -15.50
CA GLY A 136 3.77 -1.15 -16.18
C GLY A 136 3.18 -2.44 -15.61
N ALA A 137 3.04 -3.45 -16.49
CA ALA A 137 2.47 -4.74 -16.10
C ALA A 137 3.27 -5.40 -14.98
N SER A 138 2.56 -6.02 -14.05
CA SER A 138 3.13 -6.65 -12.87
C SER A 138 2.63 -8.09 -12.71
N ASP A 139 3.29 -8.84 -11.83
CA ASP A 139 2.90 -10.18 -11.40
C ASP A 139 2.19 -10.15 -10.03
N PRO A 140 1.67 -11.29 -9.55
CA PRO A 140 0.99 -11.34 -8.25
C PRO A 140 1.85 -10.86 -7.07
N GLU A 141 3.16 -11.14 -7.07
CA GLU A 141 4.08 -10.62 -6.05
C GLU A 141 4.17 -9.09 -6.09
N GLY A 142 4.24 -8.51 -7.28
CA GLY A 142 4.26 -7.05 -7.43
C GLY A 142 2.98 -6.39 -6.96
N PHE A 143 1.81 -6.97 -7.26
CA PHE A 143 0.53 -6.48 -6.74
C PHE A 143 0.43 -6.61 -5.22
N ALA A 144 0.95 -7.71 -4.64
CA ALA A 144 1.08 -7.83 -3.18
C ALA A 144 1.96 -6.71 -2.59
N ALA A 145 3.12 -6.48 -3.19
CA ALA A 145 4.03 -5.42 -2.76
C ALA A 145 3.43 -4.01 -2.86
N MET A 146 2.71 -3.71 -3.97
CA MET A 146 1.98 -2.45 -4.13
C MET A 146 0.92 -2.29 -3.05
N GLY A 147 0.07 -3.29 -2.82
CA GLY A 147 -0.96 -3.26 -1.78
C GLY A 147 -0.38 -3.08 -0.37
N ILE A 148 0.78 -3.64 -0.08
CA ILE A 148 1.49 -3.40 1.18
C ILE A 148 1.99 -1.96 1.26
N VAL A 149 2.60 -1.41 0.21
CA VAL A 149 3.05 -0.01 0.19
C VAL A 149 1.88 0.92 0.45
N GLU A 150 0.76 0.79 -0.30
CA GLU A 150 -0.45 1.60 -0.09
C GLU A 150 -0.96 1.47 1.36
N THR A 151 -1.01 0.25 1.89
CA THR A 151 -1.44 0.03 3.28
C THR A 151 -0.54 0.76 4.26
N LEU A 152 0.79 0.66 4.11
CA LEU A 152 1.72 1.26 5.06
C LEU A 152 1.71 2.79 4.99
N VAL A 153 1.72 3.36 3.79
CA VAL A 153 1.86 4.81 3.63
C VAL A 153 0.54 5.55 3.85
N HIS A 154 -0.60 5.00 3.44
CA HIS A 154 -1.88 5.63 3.72
C HIS A 154 -2.31 5.48 5.18
N THR A 155 -1.91 4.40 5.86
CA THR A 155 -2.07 4.33 7.32
C THR A 155 -1.24 5.40 8.03
N TYR A 156 -0.01 5.68 7.56
CA TYR A 156 0.79 6.80 8.04
C TYR A 156 0.07 8.14 7.84
N ASP A 157 -0.45 8.40 6.63
CA ASP A 157 -1.16 9.64 6.31
C ASP A 157 -2.39 9.82 7.21
N ILE A 158 -3.18 8.75 7.42
CA ILE A 158 -4.37 8.76 8.29
C ILE A 158 -3.95 8.95 9.76
N ALA A 159 -3.01 8.15 10.26
CA ALA A 159 -2.59 8.19 11.66
C ALA A 159 -2.06 9.58 12.04
N HIS A 160 -1.27 10.21 11.20
CA HIS A 160 -0.79 11.57 11.42
C HIS A 160 -1.93 12.61 11.32
N GLY A 161 -2.86 12.46 10.38
CA GLY A 161 -4.05 13.32 10.29
C GLY A 161 -4.92 13.26 11.56
N LEU A 162 -5.07 12.07 12.14
CA LEU A 162 -5.83 11.84 13.38
C LEU A 162 -5.04 12.19 14.67
N GLY A 163 -3.77 12.58 14.57
CA GLY A 163 -2.93 12.89 15.73
C GLY A 163 -2.44 11.66 16.51
N ILE A 164 -2.45 10.50 15.90
CA ILE A 164 -1.97 9.23 16.48
C ILE A 164 -0.73 8.67 15.76
N GLY A 165 -0.01 9.51 15.02
CA GLY A 165 1.13 9.10 14.18
C GLY A 165 2.21 8.34 14.96
N ASP A 166 2.46 8.66 16.23
CA ASP A 166 3.43 7.97 17.08
C ASP A 166 3.08 6.49 17.36
N ARG A 167 1.86 6.06 17.04
CA ARG A 167 1.43 4.67 17.18
C ARG A 167 1.69 3.82 15.93
N TRP A 168 2.13 4.46 14.83
CA TRP A 168 2.36 3.78 13.57
C TRP A 168 3.85 3.57 13.33
N ASP A 169 4.29 2.35 13.54
CA ASP A 169 5.68 1.91 13.31
C ASP A 169 5.66 0.54 12.61
N PRO A 170 5.61 0.52 11.27
CA PRO A 170 5.54 -0.73 10.52
C PRO A 170 6.84 -1.53 10.61
N PRO A 171 6.75 -2.88 10.58
CA PRO A 171 7.91 -3.75 10.72
C PRO A 171 8.96 -3.52 9.63
N ALA A 172 10.21 -3.32 10.02
CA ALA A 172 11.33 -3.03 9.12
C ALA A 172 11.53 -4.11 8.06
N ASP A 173 11.30 -5.40 8.38
CA ASP A 173 11.41 -6.51 7.45
C ASP A 173 10.37 -6.44 6.32
N LEU A 174 9.17 -5.95 6.62
CA LEU A 174 8.11 -5.75 5.64
C LEU A 174 8.45 -4.59 4.71
N CYS A 175 8.90 -3.46 5.27
CA CYS A 175 9.36 -2.29 4.50
C CYS A 175 10.54 -2.66 3.58
N ALA A 176 11.52 -3.42 4.08
CA ALA A 176 12.68 -3.85 3.30
C ALA A 176 12.28 -4.71 2.08
N ARG A 177 11.31 -5.63 2.24
CA ARG A 177 10.83 -6.48 1.15
C ARG A 177 10.15 -5.68 0.04
N VAL A 178 9.25 -4.77 0.38
CA VAL A 178 8.57 -3.94 -0.63
C VAL A 178 9.53 -2.94 -1.29
N LEU A 179 10.49 -2.38 -0.55
CA LEU A 179 11.56 -1.56 -1.13
C LEU A 179 12.37 -2.36 -2.14
N HIS A 180 12.84 -3.54 -1.76
CA HIS A 180 13.59 -4.41 -2.66
C HIS A 180 12.78 -4.76 -3.91
N ARG A 181 11.48 -5.04 -3.78
CA ARG A 181 10.63 -5.45 -4.90
C ARG A 181 10.27 -4.30 -5.85
N LEU A 182 9.96 -3.11 -5.32
CA LEU A 182 9.35 -2.02 -6.09
C LEU A 182 10.23 -0.81 -6.31
N PHE A 183 11.27 -0.59 -5.50
CA PHE A 183 12.10 0.61 -5.53
C PHE A 183 13.59 0.25 -5.72
N PRO A 184 14.00 -0.17 -6.93
CA PRO A 184 15.37 -0.64 -7.18
C PRO A 184 16.45 0.40 -6.90
N ASP A 185 16.07 1.69 -6.95
CA ASP A 185 17.00 2.81 -6.75
C ASP A 185 17.00 3.31 -5.28
N ALA A 186 16.28 2.63 -4.37
CA ALA A 186 16.29 2.99 -2.96
C ALA A 186 17.62 2.58 -2.31
N PRO A 187 18.18 3.43 -1.41
CA PRO A 187 19.37 3.06 -0.67
C PRO A 187 19.12 1.84 0.21
N THR A 188 20.13 0.99 0.33
CA THR A 188 20.05 -0.29 1.07
C THR A 188 20.78 -0.25 2.42
N ASP A 189 21.45 0.84 2.71
CA ASP A 189 22.23 1.09 3.93
C ASP A 189 21.52 2.03 4.93
N THR A 190 20.23 2.24 4.73
CA THR A 190 19.37 3.11 5.53
C THR A 190 18.23 2.31 6.18
N ASP A 191 17.62 2.88 7.23
CA ASP A 191 16.47 2.26 7.89
C ASP A 191 15.29 2.10 6.91
N PRO A 192 14.71 0.90 6.78
CA PRO A 192 13.68 0.62 5.76
C PRO A 192 12.44 1.50 5.83
N TRP A 193 11.92 1.82 7.02
CA TRP A 193 10.71 2.63 7.11
C TRP A 193 10.94 4.09 6.68
N PRO A 194 11.90 4.84 7.21
CA PRO A 194 12.26 6.16 6.68
C PRO A 194 12.58 6.14 5.18
N THR A 195 13.22 5.07 4.70
CA THR A 195 13.52 4.90 3.28
C THR A 195 12.25 4.75 2.44
N LEU A 196 11.25 4.01 2.92
CA LEU A 196 9.97 3.87 2.24
C LEU A 196 9.19 5.19 2.22
N LEU A 197 9.18 5.95 3.31
CA LEU A 197 8.58 7.29 3.36
C LEU A 197 9.27 8.24 2.37
N TRP A 198 10.60 8.21 2.29
CA TRP A 198 11.35 8.98 1.30
C TRP A 198 11.03 8.52 -0.13
N ALA A 199 11.03 7.21 -0.40
CA ALA A 199 10.78 6.64 -1.72
C ALA A 199 9.38 7.00 -2.26
N THR A 200 8.42 7.23 -1.35
CA THR A 200 7.04 7.62 -1.65
C THR A 200 6.76 9.13 -1.44
N GLY A 201 7.81 9.95 -1.32
CA GLY A 201 7.71 11.42 -1.24
C GLY A 201 7.16 11.97 0.08
N ARG A 202 7.01 11.12 1.13
CA ARG A 202 6.43 11.49 2.43
C ARG A 202 7.45 11.96 3.46
N GLY A 203 8.70 11.60 3.28
CA GLY A 203 9.78 11.90 4.22
C GLY A 203 11.05 12.41 3.57
N GLU A 204 11.99 12.81 4.41
CA GLU A 204 13.37 13.13 4.04
C GLU A 204 14.28 11.98 4.49
N LEU A 205 15.37 11.77 3.76
CA LEU A 205 16.37 10.77 4.10
C LEU A 205 17.74 11.45 4.09
N PRO A 206 18.55 11.30 5.16
CA PRO A 206 19.86 11.94 5.25
C PRO A 206 20.72 11.63 4.01
N GLY A 207 21.28 12.68 3.40
CA GLY A 207 22.09 12.55 2.19
C GLY A 207 21.31 12.37 0.87
N HIS A 208 19.98 12.30 0.92
CA HIS A 208 19.13 12.17 -0.26
C HIS A 208 18.13 13.33 -0.33
N PRO A 209 18.01 14.04 -1.47
CA PRO A 209 17.02 15.10 -1.63
C PRO A 209 15.60 14.51 -1.57
N ARG A 210 14.64 15.32 -1.04
CA ARG A 210 13.23 14.92 -1.03
C ARG A 210 12.73 14.63 -2.44
N ARG A 211 12.01 13.51 -2.59
CA ARG A 211 11.35 13.17 -3.86
C ARG A 211 10.06 13.96 -4.00
N THR A 212 9.96 14.72 -5.07
CA THR A 212 8.74 15.44 -5.46
C THR A 212 7.93 14.66 -6.51
N GLU A 213 8.63 13.78 -7.23
CA GLU A 213 8.05 12.82 -8.18
C GLU A 213 8.59 11.44 -7.84
N TRP A 214 7.72 10.46 -7.80
CA TRP A 214 8.09 9.08 -7.50
C TRP A 214 7.17 8.10 -8.22
N ARG A 215 7.67 6.92 -8.43
CA ARG A 215 6.91 5.76 -8.89
C ARG A 215 7.59 4.48 -8.41
N TRP A 216 6.87 3.40 -8.37
CA TRP A 216 7.47 2.09 -8.22
C TRP A 216 7.66 1.38 -9.59
N TYR A 217 8.40 0.28 -9.55
CA TYR A 217 8.67 -0.57 -10.70
C TYR A 217 7.99 -1.92 -10.51
N GLY A 218 6.75 -2.05 -11.03
CA GLY A 218 5.92 -3.24 -10.86
C GLY A 218 6.37 -4.45 -11.65
N ALA A 219 7.10 -4.27 -12.78
CA ALA A 219 7.59 -5.37 -13.59
C ALA A 219 8.53 -6.29 -12.79
N PRO A 220 8.40 -7.63 -12.93
CA PRO A 220 9.35 -8.57 -12.32
C PRO A 220 10.77 -8.28 -12.79
N ARG A 221 11.71 -8.30 -11.86
CA ARG A 221 13.13 -8.21 -12.19
C ARG A 221 13.69 -9.63 -12.42
N VAL A 222 14.39 -9.80 -13.51
CA VAL A 222 15.07 -11.06 -13.90
C VAL A 222 16.42 -11.16 -13.21
#